data_47b74213b331123c07c96cc881b04465
#
_entry.id   47b74213b331123c07c96cc881b04465
#
_cell.length_a   1.000
_cell.length_b   1.000
_cell.length_c   1.000
_cell.angle_alpha   90.00
_cell.angle_beta   90.00
_cell.angle_gamma   90.00
#
_symmetry.space_group_name_H-M   'P 1'
#
loop_
_entity.id
_entity.type
_entity.pdbx_description
1 polymer ?
#
loop_
_entity_poly.entity_id
_entity_poly.type
_entity_poly.pdbx_seq_one_letter_code
_entity_poly.pdbx_strand_id
1 'polypeptide(L)'
;AGIDDDSQVVFYSSGHMMWATRAWWMLYSCGHKQVAVLDGGLEKWKAENRDLSMDAGSYTAGQMRVNLDAERWVNKEQTAAAIEDGGICTINALAPGVYSGEADMHYGRRGHIENSKNLYYDTMMNEGCFKPAEDLRQNFEESGVWGTPRVIAYCGGGISATIDAMALTLIGHDNVAIYDGSMSEWVKDESLPLITGS
;
A
#
# COMPACT_ATOMS: atom_id res chain seq x y z
N ALA A 1 7.40 17.28 13.77
CA ALA A 1 7.87 17.56 12.42
C ALA A 1 7.38 18.95 12.05
N GLY A 2 8.17 19.74 11.34
CA GLY A 2 7.81 21.09 10.89
C GLY A 2 7.00 21.05 9.60
N ILE A 3 5.83 20.40 9.61
CA ILE A 3 4.97 20.29 8.42
C ILE A 3 3.81 21.27 8.57
N ASP A 4 3.63 22.13 7.57
CA ASP A 4 2.54 23.07 7.39
C ASP A 4 1.70 22.67 6.17
N ASP A 5 0.58 23.36 5.94
CA ASP A 5 -0.34 23.07 4.83
C ASP A 5 0.31 23.15 3.42
N ASP A 6 1.34 23.97 3.27
CA ASP A 6 2.06 24.21 2.00
C ASP A 6 3.42 23.47 1.92
N SER A 7 3.78 22.70 2.94
CA SER A 7 5.02 21.94 2.95
C SER A 7 5.06 20.90 1.84
N GLN A 8 6.19 20.80 1.14
CA GLN A 8 6.49 19.66 0.28
C GLN A 8 7.17 18.58 1.12
N VAL A 9 6.53 17.43 1.26
CA VAL A 9 7.03 16.32 2.08
C VAL A 9 7.50 15.18 1.19
N VAL A 10 8.74 14.75 1.38
CA VAL A 10 9.30 13.59 0.70
C VAL A 10 9.67 12.53 1.72
N PHE A 11 9.01 11.39 1.67
CA PHE A 11 9.40 10.23 2.48
C PHE A 11 10.44 9.38 1.77
N TYR A 12 11.36 8.84 2.53
CA TYR A 12 12.28 7.82 2.03
C TYR A 12 12.49 6.72 3.07
N SER A 13 12.87 5.54 2.60
CA SER A 13 13.24 4.43 3.46
C SER A 13 14.73 4.17 3.41
N SER A 14 15.30 3.74 4.54
CA SER A 14 16.66 3.17 4.62
C SER A 14 16.67 1.64 4.44
N GLY A 15 15.53 1.06 4.18
CA GLY A 15 15.31 -0.37 3.93
C GLY A 15 14.19 -0.55 2.92
N HIS A 16 13.19 -1.37 3.24
CA HIS A 16 12.14 -1.68 2.30
C HIS A 16 11.21 -0.49 2.03
N MET A 17 10.85 -0.29 0.76
CA MET A 17 10.02 0.83 0.27
C MET A 17 8.66 0.94 0.98
N MET A 18 8.10 -0.17 1.45
CA MET A 18 6.79 -0.20 2.13
C MET A 18 6.67 0.77 3.31
N TRP A 19 7.77 1.09 3.99
CA TRP A 19 7.76 2.04 5.10
C TRP A 19 7.55 3.48 4.64
N ALA A 20 8.17 3.84 3.53
CA ALA A 20 7.98 5.16 2.92
C ALA A 20 6.59 5.29 2.29
N THR A 21 6.11 4.27 1.59
CA THR A 21 4.75 4.28 1.02
C THR A 21 3.67 4.28 2.09
N ARG A 22 3.89 3.61 3.23
CA ARG A 22 2.95 3.66 4.37
C ARG A 22 2.88 5.08 4.97
N ALA A 23 4.02 5.74 5.18
CA ALA A 23 4.07 7.11 5.68
C ALA A 23 3.41 8.09 4.67
N TRP A 24 3.68 7.90 3.37
CA TRP A 24 3.04 8.64 2.30
C TRP A 24 1.51 8.47 2.34
N TRP A 25 1.01 7.23 2.42
CA TRP A 25 -0.43 6.95 2.45
C TRP A 25 -1.13 7.61 3.63
N MET A 26 -0.51 7.55 4.81
CA MET A 26 -1.04 8.20 6.02
C MET A 26 -1.18 9.71 5.83
N LEU A 27 -0.14 10.38 5.30
CA LEU A 27 -0.19 11.82 5.11
C LEU A 27 -1.11 12.21 3.94
N TYR A 28 -1.09 11.44 2.85
CA TYR A 28 -1.96 11.63 1.70
C TYR A 28 -3.44 11.50 2.08
N SER A 29 -3.80 10.51 2.90
CA SER A 29 -5.16 10.31 3.39
C SER A 29 -5.61 11.39 4.37
N CYS A 30 -4.68 12.09 5.04
CA CYS A 30 -4.98 13.27 5.85
C CYS A 30 -5.24 14.54 5.02
N GLY A 31 -5.28 14.42 3.69
CA GLY A 31 -5.56 15.51 2.77
C GLY A 31 -4.33 16.30 2.30
N HIS A 32 -3.12 15.94 2.76
CA HIS A 32 -1.89 16.60 2.32
C HIS A 32 -1.44 16.05 0.97
N LYS A 33 -1.63 16.83 -0.11
CA LYS A 33 -1.39 16.37 -1.48
C LYS A 33 0.05 16.61 -1.97
N GLN A 34 0.80 17.49 -1.30
CA GLN A 34 2.20 17.77 -1.63
C GLN A 34 3.13 16.76 -0.94
N VAL A 35 2.87 15.49 -1.14
CA VAL A 35 3.61 14.39 -0.53
C VAL A 35 4.11 13.41 -1.61
N ALA A 36 5.36 13.00 -1.50
CA ALA A 36 6.02 12.08 -2.42
C ALA A 36 6.86 11.05 -1.68
N VAL A 37 7.29 10.02 -2.40
CA VAL A 37 8.28 9.05 -1.94
C VAL A 37 9.51 9.16 -2.81
N LEU A 38 10.70 9.16 -2.19
CA LEU A 38 11.97 9.08 -2.90
C LEU A 38 12.14 7.66 -3.45
N ASP A 39 12.02 7.52 -4.75
CA ASP A 39 12.08 6.24 -5.44
C ASP A 39 13.49 5.63 -5.36
N GLY A 40 13.59 4.38 -4.87
CA GLY A 40 14.84 3.72 -4.55
C GLY A 40 15.41 4.08 -3.16
N GLY A 41 14.83 5.03 -2.45
CA GLY A 41 15.16 5.39 -1.08
C GLY A 41 16.62 5.75 -0.85
N LEU A 42 17.12 5.50 0.38
CA LEU A 42 18.47 5.84 0.78
C LEU A 42 19.56 5.04 0.03
N GLU A 43 19.26 3.81 -0.35
CA GLU A 43 20.25 2.96 -1.01
C GLU A 43 20.59 3.48 -2.41
N LYS A 44 19.57 3.87 -3.19
CA LYS A 44 19.79 4.50 -4.50
C LYS A 44 20.49 5.86 -4.36
N TRP A 45 20.09 6.66 -3.36
CA TRP A 45 20.73 7.94 -3.06
C TRP A 45 22.24 7.79 -2.84
N LYS A 46 22.66 6.78 -2.07
CA LYS A 46 24.07 6.44 -1.83
C LYS A 46 24.75 5.93 -3.10
N ALA A 47 24.09 5.05 -3.86
CA ALA A 47 24.66 4.50 -5.10
C ALA A 47 24.93 5.59 -6.16
N GLU A 48 24.13 6.67 -6.14
CA GLU A 48 24.33 7.85 -6.97
C GLU A 48 25.37 8.84 -6.40
N ASN A 49 26.06 8.47 -5.30
CA ASN A 49 27.06 9.30 -4.63
C ASN A 49 26.54 10.69 -4.21
N ARG A 50 25.28 10.77 -3.79
CA ARG A 50 24.68 12.02 -3.30
C ARG A 50 25.11 12.30 -1.86
N ASP A 51 25.11 13.55 -1.48
CA ASP A 51 25.56 14.01 -0.17
C ASP A 51 24.70 13.45 0.97
N LEU A 52 25.38 13.09 2.06
CA LEU A 52 24.77 12.65 3.32
C LEU A 52 25.23 13.59 4.44
N SER A 53 24.33 13.88 5.39
CA SER A 53 24.66 14.60 6.62
C SER A 53 24.35 13.74 7.85
N MET A 54 25.18 13.88 8.87
CA MET A 54 24.97 13.34 10.22
C MET A 54 24.36 14.37 11.15
N ASP A 55 24.12 15.59 10.66
CA ASP A 55 23.58 16.68 11.47
C ASP A 55 22.11 16.43 11.79
N ALA A 56 21.73 16.62 13.04
CA ALA A 56 20.35 16.60 13.46
C ALA A 56 19.61 17.80 12.87
N GLY A 57 18.56 17.55 12.08
CA GLY A 57 17.70 18.60 11.59
C GLY A 57 16.95 19.28 12.74
N SER A 58 16.84 20.59 12.69
CA SER A 58 16.05 21.39 13.62
C SER A 58 14.93 22.11 12.84
N TYR A 59 13.69 21.90 13.27
CA TYR A 59 12.52 22.44 12.60
C TYR A 59 11.63 23.15 13.62
N THR A 60 11.11 24.32 13.24
CA THR A 60 10.01 24.96 13.98
C THR A 60 8.77 24.05 13.88
N ALA A 61 7.98 24.00 14.95
CA ALA A 61 6.72 23.25 14.90
C ALA A 61 5.79 23.82 13.82
N GLY A 62 5.35 22.95 12.92
CA GLY A 62 4.40 23.32 11.86
C GLY A 62 2.94 23.18 12.31
N GLN A 63 2.03 23.73 11.52
CA GLN A 63 0.59 23.67 11.71
C GLN A 63 -0.07 23.17 10.42
N MET A 64 -0.30 21.87 10.34
CA MET A 64 -1.01 21.24 9.25
C MET A 64 -2.47 20.99 9.63
N ARG A 65 -3.41 21.38 8.78
CA ARG A 65 -4.82 21.03 8.91
C ARG A 65 -5.05 19.61 8.43
N VAL A 66 -5.61 18.78 9.30
CA VAL A 66 -6.00 17.42 8.94
C VAL A 66 -7.41 17.44 8.34
N ASN A 67 -7.52 17.01 7.08
CA ASN A 67 -8.77 16.76 6.38
C ASN A 67 -8.80 15.31 5.96
N LEU A 68 -9.15 14.42 6.91
CA LEU A 68 -9.09 12.98 6.69
C LEU A 68 -10.08 12.55 5.61
N ASP A 69 -9.57 11.95 4.55
CA ASP A 69 -10.34 11.23 3.54
C ASP A 69 -10.66 9.81 4.06
N ALA A 70 -11.81 9.68 4.70
CA ALA A 70 -12.24 8.42 5.32
C ALA A 70 -12.43 7.29 4.29
N GLU A 71 -12.67 7.62 3.01
CA GLU A 71 -12.84 6.62 1.94
C GLU A 71 -11.52 5.89 1.58
N ARG A 72 -10.39 6.43 2.03
CA ARG A 72 -9.07 5.81 1.84
C ARG A 72 -8.75 4.70 2.82
N TRP A 73 -9.58 4.52 3.84
CA TRP A 73 -9.44 3.49 4.84
C TRP A 73 -10.73 2.71 4.95
N VAL A 74 -10.63 1.40 4.94
CA VAL A 74 -11.78 0.51 5.15
C VAL A 74 -11.54 -0.38 6.35
N ASN A 75 -12.61 -0.71 7.02
CA ASN A 75 -12.61 -1.64 8.13
C ASN A 75 -12.97 -3.07 7.64
N LYS A 76 -13.01 -3.99 8.58
CA LYS A 76 -13.31 -5.40 8.37
C LYS A 76 -14.70 -5.61 7.74
N GLU A 77 -15.69 -4.90 8.22
CA GLU A 77 -17.08 -5.02 7.77
C GLU A 77 -17.25 -4.50 6.34
N GLN A 78 -16.61 -3.39 6.00
CA GLN A 78 -16.59 -2.84 4.64
C GLN A 78 -15.87 -3.78 3.67
N THR A 79 -14.76 -4.39 4.11
CA THR A 79 -14.02 -5.38 3.31
C THR A 79 -14.84 -6.65 3.11
N ALA A 80 -15.56 -7.12 4.12
CA ALA A 80 -16.47 -8.25 3.99
C ALA A 80 -17.61 -7.96 3.00
N ALA A 81 -18.19 -6.78 3.05
CA ALA A 81 -19.23 -6.37 2.11
C ALA A 81 -18.72 -6.28 0.66
N ALA A 82 -17.44 -5.98 0.47
CA ALA A 82 -16.83 -5.89 -0.86
C ALA A 82 -16.68 -7.25 -1.57
N ILE A 83 -16.75 -8.38 -0.85
CA ILE A 83 -16.62 -9.73 -1.44
C ILE A 83 -17.68 -9.97 -2.50
N GLU A 84 -18.91 -9.49 -2.27
CA GLU A 84 -20.07 -9.67 -3.18
C GLU A 84 -20.32 -8.45 -4.07
N ASP A 85 -19.52 -7.38 -3.94
CA ASP A 85 -19.70 -6.14 -4.70
C ASP A 85 -18.90 -6.19 -6.01
N GLY A 86 -19.59 -6.38 -7.14
CA GLY A 86 -18.95 -6.40 -8.46
C GLY A 86 -18.30 -5.08 -8.90
N GLY A 87 -18.51 -3.98 -8.19
CA GLY A 87 -17.86 -2.68 -8.42
C GLY A 87 -16.54 -2.49 -7.63
N ILE A 88 -16.22 -3.43 -6.74
CA ILE A 88 -15.02 -3.37 -5.89
C ILE A 88 -14.11 -4.56 -6.19
N CYS A 89 -12.84 -4.30 -6.44
CA CYS A 89 -11.82 -5.35 -6.52
C CYS A 89 -10.97 -5.34 -5.27
N THR A 90 -10.95 -6.43 -4.53
CA THR A 90 -10.06 -6.60 -3.38
C THR A 90 -8.76 -7.27 -3.83
N ILE A 91 -7.60 -6.70 -3.46
CA ILE A 91 -6.27 -7.21 -3.81
C ILE A 91 -5.45 -7.52 -2.57
N ASN A 92 -4.75 -8.66 -2.62
CA ASN A 92 -3.82 -9.13 -1.60
C ASN A 92 -2.38 -8.87 -2.05
N ALA A 93 -1.65 -8.07 -1.29
CA ALA A 93 -0.28 -7.67 -1.59
C ALA A 93 0.78 -8.69 -1.13
N LEU A 94 0.41 -9.80 -0.52
CA LEU A 94 1.35 -10.80 0.01
C LEU A 94 1.89 -11.72 -1.09
N ALA A 95 3.01 -12.38 -0.80
CA ALA A 95 3.61 -13.37 -1.70
C ALA A 95 2.61 -14.49 -2.07
N PRO A 96 2.68 -15.04 -3.30
CA PRO A 96 1.72 -16.05 -3.78
C PRO A 96 1.55 -17.25 -2.86
N GLY A 97 2.63 -17.78 -2.27
CA GLY A 97 2.54 -18.90 -1.34
C GLY A 97 1.83 -18.57 -0.02
N VAL A 98 1.87 -17.30 0.42
CA VAL A 98 1.10 -16.84 1.59
C VAL A 98 -0.38 -16.68 1.22
N TYR A 99 -0.65 -16.12 0.05
CA TYR A 99 -1.98 -15.98 -0.51
C TYR A 99 -2.66 -17.34 -0.70
N SER A 100 -2.00 -18.29 -1.35
CA SER A 100 -2.54 -19.65 -1.56
C SER A 100 -2.66 -20.47 -0.27
N GLY A 101 -1.97 -20.07 0.81
CA GLY A 101 -1.92 -20.82 2.06
C GLY A 101 -0.90 -21.95 2.09
N GLU A 102 -0.06 -22.08 1.06
CA GLU A 102 0.98 -23.11 0.97
C GLU A 102 2.22 -22.77 1.80
N ALA A 103 2.55 -21.48 1.94
CA ALA A 103 3.70 -21.06 2.73
C ALA A 103 3.52 -21.38 4.21
N ASP A 104 4.65 -21.64 4.90
CA ASP A 104 4.64 -21.83 6.37
C ASP A 104 4.31 -20.52 7.11
N MET A 105 4.68 -19.37 6.53
CA MET A 105 4.33 -18.07 7.06
C MET A 105 2.85 -17.79 6.85
N HIS A 106 2.13 -17.49 7.93
CA HIS A 106 0.71 -17.13 7.92
C HIS A 106 0.36 -16.25 9.13
N TYR A 107 -0.85 -15.67 9.15
CA TYR A 107 -1.32 -14.75 10.20
C TYR A 107 -2.24 -15.38 11.23
N GLY A 108 -2.34 -16.73 11.24
CA GLY A 108 -3.22 -17.52 12.09
C GLY A 108 -3.94 -18.59 11.28
N ARG A 109 -4.90 -18.19 10.43
CA ARG A 109 -5.51 -19.06 9.41
C ARG A 109 -4.75 -18.87 8.10
N ARG A 110 -4.64 -19.93 7.28
CA ARG A 110 -3.96 -19.92 5.98
C ARG A 110 -4.91 -19.52 4.86
N GLY A 111 -4.38 -18.83 3.85
CA GLY A 111 -5.12 -18.43 2.65
C GLY A 111 -5.39 -16.93 2.57
N HIS A 112 -6.43 -16.56 1.84
CA HIS A 112 -6.76 -15.18 1.49
C HIS A 112 -8.25 -14.90 1.62
N ILE A 113 -8.63 -13.64 1.65
CA ILE A 113 -10.02 -13.18 1.63
C ILE A 113 -10.66 -13.64 0.31
N GLU A 114 -11.83 -14.27 0.40
CA GLU A 114 -12.59 -14.76 -0.74
C GLU A 114 -12.78 -13.66 -1.81
N ASN A 115 -12.76 -14.06 -3.09
CA ASN A 115 -12.85 -13.16 -4.25
C ASN A 115 -11.75 -12.09 -4.36
N SER A 116 -10.73 -12.11 -3.49
CA SER A 116 -9.56 -11.23 -3.69
C SER A 116 -8.62 -11.79 -4.75
N LYS A 117 -7.84 -10.90 -5.37
CA LYS A 117 -6.80 -11.26 -6.33
C LYS A 117 -5.43 -11.13 -5.70
N ASN A 118 -4.49 -12.00 -6.05
CA ASN A 118 -3.11 -11.84 -5.61
C ASN A 118 -2.37 -10.85 -6.52
N LEU A 119 -1.90 -9.78 -5.91
CA LEU A 119 -1.03 -8.81 -6.56
C LEU A 119 0.14 -8.54 -5.63
N TYR A 120 1.15 -9.41 -5.72
CA TYR A 120 2.29 -9.35 -4.82
C TYR A 120 3.04 -8.03 -4.98
N TYR A 121 3.11 -7.26 -3.90
CA TYR A 121 3.68 -5.89 -3.89
C TYR A 121 5.07 -5.80 -4.55
N ASP A 122 5.88 -6.87 -4.45
CA ASP A 122 7.24 -6.88 -5.01
C ASP A 122 7.23 -6.90 -6.54
N THR A 123 6.14 -7.35 -7.16
CA THR A 123 5.96 -7.29 -8.62
C THR A 123 5.78 -5.86 -9.15
N MET A 124 5.51 -4.89 -8.28
CA MET A 124 5.48 -3.46 -8.61
C MET A 124 6.87 -2.83 -8.61
N MET A 125 7.89 -3.56 -8.12
CA MET A 125 9.23 -3.05 -7.89
C MET A 125 10.24 -3.67 -8.84
N ASN A 126 11.32 -2.92 -9.09
CA ASN A 126 12.53 -3.39 -9.75
C ASN A 126 13.74 -2.74 -9.08
N GLU A 127 14.65 -3.54 -8.52
CA GLU A 127 15.86 -3.07 -7.82
C GLU A 127 15.58 -1.98 -6.77
N GLY A 128 14.49 -2.14 -6.02
CA GLY A 128 14.06 -1.20 -4.96
C GLY A 128 13.37 0.07 -5.44
N CYS A 129 13.19 0.25 -6.75
CA CYS A 129 12.42 1.33 -7.36
C CYS A 129 11.08 0.83 -7.87
N PHE A 130 10.10 1.71 -8.02
CA PHE A 130 8.89 1.39 -8.76
C PHE A 130 9.22 1.11 -10.24
N LYS A 131 8.51 0.16 -10.83
CA LYS A 131 8.54 -0.07 -12.26
C LYS A 131 8.01 1.15 -13.03
N PRO A 132 8.37 1.31 -14.31
CA PRO A 132 7.77 2.32 -15.17
C PRO A 132 6.24 2.24 -15.17
N ALA A 133 5.57 3.38 -15.35
CA ALA A 133 4.10 3.45 -15.30
C ALA A 133 3.40 2.50 -16.30
N GLU A 134 4.03 2.24 -17.44
CA GLU A 134 3.53 1.30 -18.45
C GLU A 134 3.53 -0.14 -17.92
N ASP A 135 4.63 -0.57 -17.30
CA ASP A 135 4.77 -1.91 -16.72
C ASP A 135 3.83 -2.09 -15.51
N LEU A 136 3.67 -1.04 -14.68
CA LEU A 136 2.70 -1.06 -13.58
C LEU A 136 1.29 -1.24 -14.11
N ARG A 137 0.91 -0.48 -15.15
CA ARG A 137 -0.40 -0.59 -15.79
C ARG A 137 -0.63 -2.00 -16.33
N GLN A 138 0.35 -2.57 -17.02
CA GLN A 138 0.27 -3.92 -17.54
C GLN A 138 0.01 -4.95 -16.43
N ASN A 139 0.71 -4.85 -15.29
CA ASN A 139 0.49 -5.75 -14.15
C ASN A 139 -0.97 -5.70 -13.65
N PHE A 140 -1.57 -4.49 -13.57
CA PHE A 140 -2.95 -4.32 -13.14
C PHE A 140 -3.98 -4.74 -14.20
N GLU A 141 -3.64 -4.63 -15.48
CA GLU A 141 -4.48 -5.12 -16.60
C GLU A 141 -4.50 -6.65 -16.64
N GLU A 142 -3.33 -7.29 -16.59
CA GLU A 142 -3.20 -8.76 -16.61
C GLU A 142 -3.87 -9.43 -15.41
N SER A 143 -3.84 -8.79 -14.24
CA SER A 143 -4.56 -9.26 -13.06
C SER A 143 -6.07 -8.99 -13.12
N GLY A 144 -6.54 -8.22 -14.11
CA GLY A 144 -7.93 -7.80 -14.23
C GLY A 144 -8.38 -6.85 -13.11
N VAL A 145 -7.45 -6.13 -12.50
CA VAL A 145 -7.73 -5.07 -11.50
C VAL A 145 -7.99 -3.74 -12.19
N TRP A 146 -7.27 -3.47 -13.28
CA TRP A 146 -7.43 -2.23 -14.04
C TRP A 146 -8.85 -2.12 -14.61
N GLY A 147 -9.45 -0.94 -14.47
CA GLY A 147 -10.82 -0.66 -14.94
C GLY A 147 -11.91 -0.95 -13.92
N THR A 148 -11.61 -1.54 -12.76
CA THR A 148 -12.58 -1.63 -11.69
C THR A 148 -12.81 -0.26 -11.05
N PRO A 149 -14.06 0.10 -10.69
CA PRO A 149 -14.37 1.43 -10.14
C PRO A 149 -13.66 1.74 -8.83
N ARG A 150 -13.42 0.72 -7.99
CA ARG A 150 -12.77 0.86 -6.67
C ARG A 150 -11.87 -0.34 -6.39
N VAL A 151 -10.73 -0.09 -5.77
CA VAL A 151 -9.81 -1.12 -5.29
C VAL A 151 -9.65 -1.03 -3.78
N ILE A 152 -9.73 -2.17 -3.09
CA ILE A 152 -9.36 -2.31 -1.69
C ILE A 152 -8.10 -3.16 -1.63
N ALA A 153 -7.00 -2.61 -1.14
CA ALA A 153 -5.74 -3.33 -0.97
C ALA A 153 -5.53 -3.74 0.49
N TYR A 154 -5.08 -4.98 0.69
CA TYR A 154 -4.73 -5.50 2.01
C TYR A 154 -3.46 -6.36 1.95
N CYS A 155 -2.86 -6.62 3.11
CA CYS A 155 -1.69 -7.50 3.24
C CYS A 155 -1.71 -8.24 4.58
N GLY A 156 -0.60 -8.27 5.31
CA GLY A 156 -0.54 -8.80 6.67
C GLY A 156 -1.09 -7.84 7.72
N GLY A 157 -0.71 -6.57 7.65
CA GLY A 157 -1.08 -5.51 8.60
C GLY A 157 -1.08 -4.11 7.96
N GLY A 158 -1.58 -3.98 6.73
CA GLY A 158 -1.82 -2.73 6.05
C GLY A 158 -0.57 -1.96 5.58
N ILE A 159 0.62 -2.53 5.67
CA ILE A 159 1.86 -1.82 5.33
C ILE A 159 2.24 -2.04 3.87
N SER A 160 2.56 -3.28 3.45
CA SER A 160 2.99 -3.54 2.07
C SER A 160 1.91 -3.26 1.02
N ALA A 161 0.64 -3.36 1.37
CA ALA A 161 -0.50 -2.97 0.52
C ALA A 161 -0.44 -1.49 0.05
N THR A 162 0.29 -0.64 0.77
CA THR A 162 0.48 0.76 0.34
C THR A 162 1.41 0.91 -0.85
N ILE A 163 2.23 -0.11 -1.18
CA ILE A 163 2.99 -0.14 -2.43
C ILE A 163 2.02 -0.27 -3.61
N ASP A 164 1.07 -1.20 -3.55
CA ASP A 164 0.06 -1.38 -4.60
C ASP A 164 -0.83 -0.13 -4.73
N ALA A 165 -1.22 0.46 -3.59
CA ALA A 165 -1.99 1.70 -3.60
C ALA A 165 -1.23 2.86 -4.25
N MET A 166 0.07 2.99 -3.98
CA MET A 166 0.92 3.99 -4.62
C MET A 166 1.08 3.70 -6.12
N ALA A 167 1.33 2.44 -6.50
CA ALA A 167 1.44 2.03 -7.90
C ALA A 167 0.16 2.37 -8.69
N LEU A 168 -1.02 2.10 -8.12
CA LEU A 168 -2.31 2.49 -8.71
C LEU A 168 -2.43 4.01 -8.88
N THR A 169 -2.07 4.76 -7.85
CA THR A 169 -2.09 6.23 -7.89
C THR A 169 -1.14 6.78 -8.96
N LEU A 170 0.07 6.21 -9.10
CA LEU A 170 1.06 6.60 -10.10
C LEU A 170 0.55 6.44 -11.55
N ILE A 171 -0.32 5.46 -11.79
CA ILE A 171 -0.92 5.23 -13.12
C ILE A 171 -2.30 5.86 -13.29
N GLY A 172 -2.74 6.69 -12.32
CA GLY A 172 -3.97 7.47 -12.40
C GLY A 172 -5.25 6.75 -11.94
N HIS A 173 -5.12 5.69 -11.15
CA HIS A 173 -6.26 5.06 -10.48
C HIS A 173 -6.34 5.52 -9.04
N ASP A 174 -7.15 6.56 -8.79
CA ASP A 174 -7.18 7.24 -7.48
C ASP A 174 -8.18 6.65 -6.48
N ASN A 175 -9.15 5.83 -6.93
CA ASN A 175 -10.17 5.26 -6.04
C ASN A 175 -9.67 3.97 -5.38
N VAL A 176 -8.68 4.14 -4.48
CA VAL A 176 -8.05 3.06 -3.74
C VAL A 176 -8.25 3.28 -2.25
N ALA A 177 -8.51 2.20 -1.52
CA ALA A 177 -8.55 2.16 -0.06
C ALA A 177 -7.63 1.06 0.49
N ILE A 178 -7.17 1.24 1.71
CA ILE A 178 -6.42 0.22 2.46
C ILE A 178 -7.32 -0.36 3.55
N TYR A 179 -7.42 -1.69 3.58
CA TYR A 179 -7.89 -2.40 4.77
C TYR A 179 -6.73 -2.54 5.75
N ASP A 180 -6.71 -1.65 6.75
CA ASP A 180 -5.58 -1.52 7.67
C ASP A 180 -5.39 -2.77 8.55
N GLY A 181 -6.46 -3.31 9.09
CA GLY A 181 -6.42 -4.54 9.91
C GLY A 181 -5.87 -5.75 9.17
N SER A 182 -6.13 -5.82 7.84
CA SER A 182 -5.58 -6.85 6.96
C SER A 182 -5.74 -8.27 7.50
N MET A 183 -4.86 -9.19 7.09
CA MET A 183 -4.91 -10.59 7.56
C MET A 183 -4.74 -10.71 9.09
N SER A 184 -3.98 -9.82 9.72
CA SER A 184 -3.78 -9.84 11.18
C SER A 184 -5.07 -9.62 11.98
N GLU A 185 -6.05 -8.97 11.41
CA GLU A 185 -7.39 -8.80 11.98
C GLU A 185 -8.36 -9.85 11.43
N TRP A 186 -8.40 -10.04 10.11
CA TRP A 186 -9.35 -10.91 9.42
C TRP A 186 -9.37 -12.34 9.95
N VAL A 187 -8.19 -12.93 10.14
CA VAL A 187 -8.05 -14.34 10.56
C VAL A 187 -8.55 -14.63 11.98
N LYS A 188 -8.71 -13.60 12.81
CA LYS A 188 -9.21 -13.74 14.19
C LYS A 188 -10.71 -13.95 14.26
N ASP A 189 -11.41 -13.63 13.19
CA ASP A 189 -12.86 -13.81 13.08
C ASP A 189 -13.15 -15.06 12.24
N GLU A 190 -13.49 -16.16 12.92
CA GLU A 190 -13.75 -17.45 12.28
C GLU A 190 -15.02 -17.45 11.40
N SER A 191 -15.90 -16.47 11.58
CA SER A 191 -17.11 -16.33 10.77
C SER A 191 -16.84 -15.74 9.37
N LEU A 192 -15.67 -15.12 9.19
CA LEU A 192 -15.30 -14.51 7.91
C LEU A 192 -14.71 -15.54 6.94
N PRO A 193 -15.09 -15.47 5.65
CA PRO A 193 -14.61 -16.40 4.64
C PRO A 193 -13.11 -16.25 4.40
N LEU A 194 -12.43 -17.38 4.32
CA LEU A 194 -11.02 -17.47 3.98
C LEU A 194 -10.83 -18.71 3.13
N ILE A 195 -10.25 -18.54 1.96
CA ILE A 195 -10.01 -19.63 1.01
C ILE A 195 -8.53 -19.86 0.78
N THR A 196 -8.17 -21.08 0.37
CA THR A 196 -6.82 -21.50 -0.01
C THR A 196 -6.78 -21.88 -1.48
N GLY A 197 -5.60 -21.87 -2.07
CA GLY A 197 -5.40 -22.09 -3.49
C GLY A 197 -5.32 -20.78 -4.28
N SER A 198 -5.29 -20.89 -5.59
CA SER A 198 -5.19 -19.75 -6.53
C SER A 198 -6.58 -19.31 -7.00
#